data_dd5df3d590bc0898dbd6cb76ce73a32a
#
_entry.id   dd5df3d590bc0898dbd6cb76ce73a32a
#
_cell.length_a   1.000
_cell.length_b   1.000
_cell.length_c   1.000
_cell.angle_alpha   90.00
_cell.angle_beta   90.00
_cell.angle_gamma   90.00
#
_symmetry.space_group_name_H-M   'P 1'
#
loop_
_entity.id
_entity.type
_entity.pdbx_description
1 polymer ?
#
loop_
_entity_poly.entity_id
_entity_poly.type
_entity_poly.pdbx_seq_one_letter_code
_entity_poly.pdbx_strand_id
1 'polypeptide(L)'
;ASLGEPLEEGATLLFVEPTEDDDEQAPTEQALDLAHIRADLAEVLERQAALGDERRPQALARRRKTGQRTARENVLDLLDEGSFSEYGGFALAAQRRRRSAEELLELSPADGLVAGTGTVGAASFGAQAAHCLVLAYDYTVFAGTQGVMNHKKTDRLLGLAEQWRLPLVLFAEGGGGRPGDTDFVGVAGLDCHTFVGMARLSGLVPLVGVVSGRCFAGNAALLGCCDVIIATRDATIGMAGPAMIEGGGLGRFAAEEVGPTGVQGPNGVIDVLVADEAEAVAVAKRYLGYFQGPLADWSCADQRELRHLVPENRLRAYDIRQAIEVLADRGSVLELRRQFAPGLVTALLRIEGRAFGLIANNPGHLGGAIDAAAGDKAARFMQLCDAFDIPIVSLCDTPGFMVGPEAEKQATVRHVSRMFVSAASLTVPFFTVVLRKGYGLGAQAMAAGSFHSPLFTVAWPSGEFGAMGLEGAVRLGFAKELAAEEDPQRREALFRGMVDKAYRNGKALNMASYLEIDAVIDPAETRAWLLRGLAVAGEPAPRAGRKRPFVDTW
;
A
#
# COMPACT_ATOMS: atom_id res chain seq x y z
N ALA A 1 -71.64 5.97 8.41
CA ALA A 1 -70.92 7.14 8.94
C ALA A 1 -70.44 8.02 7.75
N SER A 2 -70.59 9.31 7.88
CA SER A 2 -70.09 10.24 6.87
C SER A 2 -68.58 10.50 7.05
N LEU A 3 -67.89 10.88 5.98
CA LEU A 3 -66.45 11.16 6.03
C LEU A 3 -66.16 12.31 7.01
N GLY A 4 -65.43 12.00 8.12
CA GLY A 4 -65.06 12.98 9.15
C GLY A 4 -65.87 12.93 10.45
N GLU A 5 -66.86 12.06 10.58
CA GLU A 5 -67.55 11.84 11.87
C GLU A 5 -66.72 10.95 12.81
N PRO A 6 -66.56 11.32 14.08
CA PRO A 6 -65.92 10.46 15.06
C PRO A 6 -66.80 9.27 15.36
N LEU A 7 -66.22 8.08 15.35
CA LEU A 7 -66.90 6.83 15.71
C LEU A 7 -66.66 6.49 17.19
N GLU A 8 -67.69 6.08 17.92
CA GLU A 8 -67.53 5.57 19.28
C GLU A 8 -66.92 4.17 19.28
N GLU A 9 -66.20 3.84 20.34
CA GLU A 9 -65.58 2.54 20.51
C GLU A 9 -66.67 1.44 20.52
N GLY A 10 -66.55 0.49 19.56
CA GLY A 10 -67.54 -0.57 19.35
C GLY A 10 -68.60 -0.28 18.27
N ALA A 11 -68.56 0.88 17.59
CA ALA A 11 -69.44 1.17 16.47
C ALA A 11 -69.16 0.26 15.28
N THR A 12 -70.21 -0.30 14.70
CA THR A 12 -70.15 -1.17 13.52
C THR A 12 -69.73 -0.36 12.29
N LEU A 13 -68.59 -0.66 11.71
CA LEU A 13 -68.04 0.02 10.53
C LEU A 13 -68.60 -0.51 9.21
N LEU A 14 -68.91 -1.77 9.15
CA LEU A 14 -69.37 -2.45 7.95
C LEU A 14 -70.23 -3.64 8.29
N PHE A 15 -71.36 -3.82 7.60
CA PHE A 15 -72.12 -5.05 7.57
C PHE A 15 -71.78 -5.79 6.28
N VAL A 16 -71.44 -7.04 6.38
CA VAL A 16 -71.28 -7.94 5.24
C VAL A 16 -72.45 -8.92 5.29
N GLU A 17 -73.36 -8.84 4.37
CA GLU A 17 -74.42 -9.84 4.16
C GLU A 17 -73.86 -10.86 3.15
N PRO A 18 -74.03 -12.19 3.43
CA PRO A 18 -73.72 -13.19 2.43
C PRO A 18 -74.76 -13.06 1.30
N THR A 19 -74.35 -12.80 0.10
CA THR A 19 -75.21 -12.93 -1.10
C THR A 19 -75.21 -14.40 -1.52
N GLU A 20 -76.36 -14.99 -1.61
CA GLU A 20 -76.61 -16.31 -2.24
C GLU A 20 -76.58 -16.12 -3.79
N ASP A 21 -75.45 -15.74 -4.37
CA ASP A 21 -75.21 -15.85 -5.83
C ASP A 21 -74.14 -16.90 -6.01
N ASP A 22 -74.59 -18.14 -6.16
CA ASP A 22 -73.81 -19.21 -6.80
C ASP A 22 -73.51 -18.78 -8.26
N ASP A 23 -72.32 -18.36 -8.53
CA ASP A 23 -71.55 -18.44 -9.77
C ASP A 23 -70.55 -17.29 -9.96
N GLU A 24 -69.86 -16.83 -8.91
CA GLU A 24 -68.61 -16.18 -9.15
C GLU A 24 -67.49 -17.25 -9.12
N GLN A 25 -67.04 -17.60 -10.33
CA GLN A 25 -65.80 -18.31 -10.52
C GLN A 25 -64.74 -17.59 -9.68
N ALA A 26 -64.15 -18.27 -8.71
CA ALA A 26 -63.00 -17.81 -7.98
C ALA A 26 -62.03 -17.18 -8.98
N PRO A 27 -61.46 -15.98 -8.72
CA PRO A 27 -60.54 -15.37 -9.67
C PRO A 27 -59.44 -16.40 -9.94
N THR A 28 -59.44 -16.93 -11.16
CA THR A 28 -58.35 -17.80 -11.65
C THR A 28 -57.09 -17.04 -11.29
N GLU A 29 -56.23 -17.58 -10.42
CA GLU A 29 -54.89 -17.08 -10.17
C GLU A 29 -54.27 -16.89 -11.56
N GLN A 30 -54.29 -15.64 -12.05
CA GLN A 30 -53.56 -15.32 -13.26
C GLN A 30 -52.13 -15.64 -12.96
N ALA A 31 -51.57 -16.64 -13.67
CA ALA A 31 -50.18 -17.02 -13.52
C ALA A 31 -49.35 -15.74 -13.61
N LEU A 32 -48.56 -15.46 -12.58
CA LEU A 32 -47.73 -14.27 -12.46
C LEU A 32 -46.79 -14.22 -13.66
N ASP A 33 -46.89 -13.23 -14.52
CA ASP A 33 -45.94 -13.02 -15.62
C ASP A 33 -44.62 -12.48 -15.05
N LEU A 34 -43.68 -13.39 -14.78
CA LEU A 34 -42.37 -13.08 -14.24
C LEU A 34 -41.51 -12.28 -15.22
N ALA A 35 -41.87 -12.20 -16.51
CA ALA A 35 -41.15 -11.43 -17.53
C ALA A 35 -41.69 -9.97 -17.65
N HIS A 36 -42.81 -9.67 -17.02
CA HIS A 36 -43.39 -8.33 -17.06
C HIS A 36 -42.51 -7.31 -16.33
N ILE A 37 -42.06 -6.30 -17.06
CA ILE A 37 -41.27 -5.18 -16.54
C ILE A 37 -42.21 -3.98 -16.39
N ARG A 38 -42.45 -3.55 -15.16
CA ARG A 38 -43.21 -2.33 -14.85
C ARG A 38 -42.50 -1.09 -15.38
N ALA A 39 -43.22 -0.04 -15.69
CA ALA A 39 -42.68 1.20 -16.24
C ALA A 39 -41.65 1.88 -15.33
N ASP A 40 -41.85 1.84 -14.00
CA ASP A 40 -40.91 2.36 -13.00
C ASP A 40 -39.61 1.57 -12.96
N LEU A 41 -39.68 0.24 -13.11
CA LEU A 41 -38.49 -0.61 -13.24
C LEU A 41 -37.79 -0.40 -14.58
N ALA A 42 -38.53 -0.24 -15.68
CA ALA A 42 -37.95 0.01 -17.00
C ALA A 42 -37.12 1.31 -17.00
N GLU A 43 -37.58 2.39 -16.35
CA GLU A 43 -36.82 3.63 -16.19
C GLU A 43 -35.51 3.40 -15.44
N VAL A 44 -35.54 2.64 -14.34
CA VAL A 44 -34.32 2.31 -13.55
C VAL A 44 -33.33 1.52 -14.39
N LEU A 45 -33.79 0.49 -15.12
CA LEU A 45 -32.93 -0.36 -15.95
C LEU A 45 -32.30 0.45 -17.11
N GLU A 46 -33.05 1.36 -17.71
CA GLU A 46 -32.51 2.26 -18.75
C GLU A 46 -31.41 3.18 -18.19
N ARG A 47 -31.65 3.79 -17.02
CA ARG A 47 -30.66 4.64 -16.36
C ARG A 47 -29.42 3.83 -15.90
N GLN A 48 -29.60 2.59 -15.46
CA GLN A 48 -28.45 1.72 -15.16
C GLN A 48 -27.66 1.39 -16.42
N ALA A 49 -28.31 1.06 -17.53
CA ALA A 49 -27.65 0.80 -18.79
C ALA A 49 -26.87 2.04 -19.31
N ALA A 50 -27.38 3.25 -19.06
CA ALA A 50 -26.71 4.49 -19.44
C ALA A 50 -25.37 4.73 -18.69
N LEU A 51 -25.13 4.05 -17.56
CA LEU A 51 -23.85 4.11 -16.85
C LEU A 51 -22.74 3.30 -17.55
N GLY A 52 -23.11 2.34 -18.39
CA GLY A 52 -22.17 1.48 -19.10
C GLY A 52 -21.37 2.19 -20.19
N ASP A 53 -20.18 1.69 -20.45
CA ASP A 53 -19.28 2.25 -21.46
C ASP A 53 -19.85 2.14 -22.88
N GLU A 54 -20.69 1.14 -23.15
CA GLU A 54 -21.36 0.91 -24.45
C GLU A 54 -22.30 2.07 -24.83
N ARG A 55 -22.86 2.75 -23.85
CA ARG A 55 -23.74 3.90 -24.04
C ARG A 55 -22.99 5.22 -24.18
N ARG A 56 -21.66 5.20 -24.03
CA ARG A 56 -20.79 6.39 -24.00
C ARG A 56 -19.67 6.33 -25.06
N PRO A 57 -19.95 6.05 -26.33
CA PRO A 57 -18.92 5.76 -27.35
C PRO A 57 -17.94 6.92 -27.57
N GLN A 58 -18.39 8.18 -27.46
CA GLN A 58 -17.51 9.33 -27.62
C GLN A 58 -16.52 9.49 -26.44
N ALA A 59 -16.98 9.23 -25.21
CA ALA A 59 -16.14 9.25 -24.02
C ALA A 59 -15.08 8.13 -24.11
N LEU A 60 -15.52 6.93 -24.49
CA LEU A 60 -14.65 5.78 -24.71
C LEU A 60 -13.59 6.07 -25.80
N ALA A 61 -14.02 6.62 -26.95
CA ALA A 61 -13.10 6.96 -28.04
C ALA A 61 -12.03 8.00 -27.61
N ARG A 62 -12.41 8.99 -26.80
CA ARG A 62 -11.45 9.96 -26.22
C ARG A 62 -10.46 9.27 -25.29
N ARG A 63 -10.92 8.37 -24.43
CA ARG A 63 -10.07 7.63 -23.49
C ARG A 63 -9.07 6.74 -24.23
N ARG A 64 -9.51 6.05 -25.27
CA ARG A 64 -8.64 5.20 -26.11
C ARG A 64 -7.54 5.96 -26.86
N LYS A 65 -7.72 7.26 -27.15
CA LYS A 65 -6.64 8.09 -27.75
C LYS A 65 -5.42 8.22 -26.86
N THR A 66 -5.59 8.16 -25.55
CA THR A 66 -4.48 8.18 -24.57
C THR A 66 -3.96 6.79 -24.23
N GLY A 67 -4.50 5.73 -24.83
CA GLY A 67 -4.14 4.34 -24.55
C GLY A 67 -4.64 3.80 -23.22
N GLN A 68 -5.45 4.59 -22.50
CA GLN A 68 -5.90 4.26 -21.15
C GLN A 68 -7.24 3.53 -21.12
N ARG A 69 -7.48 2.76 -20.07
CA ARG A 69 -8.74 2.08 -19.76
C ARG A 69 -9.78 3.04 -19.18
N THR A 70 -11.04 2.66 -19.21
CA THR A 70 -12.09 3.36 -18.46
C THR A 70 -12.04 3.02 -16.97
N ALA A 71 -12.66 3.86 -16.14
CA ALA A 71 -12.81 3.56 -14.71
C ALA A 71 -13.56 2.23 -14.48
N ARG A 72 -14.58 1.93 -15.30
CA ARG A 72 -15.35 0.68 -15.19
C ARG A 72 -14.53 -0.54 -15.58
N GLU A 73 -13.73 -0.47 -16.63
CA GLU A 73 -12.82 -1.56 -17.00
C GLU A 73 -11.84 -1.89 -15.87
N ASN A 74 -11.26 -0.87 -15.24
CA ASN A 74 -10.34 -1.07 -14.12
C ASN A 74 -11.04 -1.67 -12.89
N VAL A 75 -12.26 -1.22 -12.57
CA VAL A 75 -13.07 -1.77 -11.47
C VAL A 75 -13.46 -3.22 -11.73
N LEU A 76 -13.93 -3.54 -12.93
CA LEU A 76 -14.33 -4.90 -13.30
C LEU A 76 -13.15 -5.86 -13.37
N ASP A 77 -11.98 -5.39 -13.82
CA ASP A 77 -10.76 -6.20 -13.77
C ASP A 77 -10.25 -6.39 -12.33
N LEU A 78 -10.40 -5.39 -11.45
CA LEU A 78 -9.99 -5.51 -10.05
C LEU A 78 -10.82 -6.53 -9.27
N LEU A 79 -12.12 -6.52 -9.45
CA LEU A 79 -13.05 -7.28 -8.64
C LEU A 79 -13.31 -8.68 -9.24
N ASP A 80 -13.63 -9.64 -8.39
CA ASP A 80 -14.09 -10.96 -8.81
C ASP A 80 -15.39 -10.81 -9.61
N GLU A 81 -15.55 -11.62 -10.65
CA GLU A 81 -16.69 -11.56 -11.56
C GLU A 81 -18.04 -11.62 -10.82
N GLY A 82 -18.95 -10.70 -11.15
CA GLY A 82 -20.29 -10.63 -10.57
C GLY A 82 -20.35 -10.12 -9.12
N SER A 83 -19.21 -9.77 -8.49
CA SER A 83 -19.17 -9.33 -7.09
C SER A 83 -19.43 -7.84 -6.89
N PHE A 84 -19.40 -7.03 -7.95
CA PHE A 84 -19.51 -5.58 -7.85
C PHE A 84 -20.92 -5.12 -7.49
N SER A 85 -21.05 -4.42 -6.37
CA SER A 85 -22.25 -3.69 -5.96
C SER A 85 -21.98 -2.19 -6.01
N GLU A 86 -22.50 -1.51 -7.05
CA GLU A 86 -22.27 -0.07 -7.26
C GLU A 86 -23.12 0.78 -6.32
N TYR A 87 -22.51 1.77 -5.68
CA TYR A 87 -23.15 2.76 -4.83
C TYR A 87 -23.21 4.13 -5.51
N GLY A 88 -24.40 4.73 -5.51
CA GLY A 88 -24.59 6.09 -6.02
C GLY A 88 -24.37 6.21 -7.54
N GLY A 89 -24.65 5.17 -8.32
CA GLY A 89 -24.60 5.22 -9.79
C GLY A 89 -25.52 6.29 -10.38
N PHE A 90 -26.64 6.61 -9.73
CA PHE A 90 -27.59 7.65 -10.17
C PHE A 90 -27.24 9.06 -9.71
N ALA A 91 -26.10 9.28 -9.02
CA ALA A 91 -25.65 10.61 -8.68
C ALA A 91 -25.29 11.40 -9.93
N LEU A 92 -25.69 12.66 -9.98
CA LEU A 92 -25.37 13.60 -11.03
C LEU A 92 -24.67 14.82 -10.44
N ALA A 93 -23.91 15.54 -11.25
CA ALA A 93 -23.23 16.76 -10.82
C ALA A 93 -24.22 17.78 -10.24
N ALA A 94 -23.80 18.50 -9.21
CA ALA A 94 -24.60 19.53 -8.53
C ALA A 94 -24.70 20.82 -9.38
N GLN A 95 -25.21 20.70 -10.62
CA GLN A 95 -25.26 21.75 -11.62
C GLN A 95 -26.68 21.99 -12.18
N ARG A 96 -27.74 21.60 -11.44
CA ARG A 96 -29.14 21.71 -11.86
C ARG A 96 -29.61 23.15 -12.09
N ARG A 97 -28.92 24.13 -11.49
CA ARG A 97 -29.16 25.56 -11.76
C ARG A 97 -28.63 26.05 -13.12
N ARG A 98 -27.77 25.25 -13.76
CA ARG A 98 -27.09 25.61 -15.02
C ARG A 98 -27.44 24.70 -16.20
N ARG A 99 -27.91 23.49 -15.90
CA ARG A 99 -28.10 22.42 -16.90
C ARG A 99 -29.43 21.72 -16.67
N SER A 100 -30.01 21.20 -17.74
CA SER A 100 -31.21 20.35 -17.65
C SER A 100 -30.86 18.99 -17.04
N ALA A 101 -31.88 18.24 -16.63
CA ALA A 101 -31.70 16.88 -16.11
C ALA A 101 -31.12 15.94 -17.18
N GLU A 102 -31.57 16.08 -18.43
CA GLU A 102 -31.12 15.30 -19.59
C GLU A 102 -29.63 15.56 -19.88
N GLU A 103 -29.23 16.84 -19.90
CA GLU A 103 -27.81 17.18 -20.06
C GLU A 103 -26.93 16.60 -18.95
N LEU A 104 -27.39 16.61 -17.70
CA LEU A 104 -26.62 16.05 -16.57
C LEU A 104 -26.53 14.54 -16.64
N LEU A 105 -27.57 13.85 -17.11
CA LEU A 105 -27.53 12.40 -17.33
C LEU A 105 -26.44 12.00 -18.35
N GLU A 106 -26.29 12.79 -19.41
CA GLU A 106 -25.27 12.55 -20.43
C GLU A 106 -23.85 12.95 -19.96
N LEU A 107 -23.71 14.12 -19.32
CA LEU A 107 -22.42 14.72 -19.01
C LEU A 107 -21.79 14.25 -17.70
N SER A 108 -22.60 13.78 -16.73
CA SER A 108 -22.14 13.49 -15.37
C SER A 108 -22.65 12.16 -14.80
N PRO A 109 -22.58 11.05 -15.55
CA PRO A 109 -22.99 9.74 -15.03
C PRO A 109 -22.18 9.41 -13.76
N ALA A 110 -22.88 8.92 -12.73
CA ALA A 110 -22.34 8.60 -11.40
C ALA A 110 -21.55 9.76 -10.74
N ASP A 111 -21.76 11.00 -11.20
CA ASP A 111 -20.97 12.20 -10.88
C ASP A 111 -19.45 12.00 -11.02
N GLY A 112 -19.03 11.20 -12.01
CA GLY A 112 -17.63 10.96 -12.32
C GLY A 112 -16.89 10.07 -11.30
N LEU A 113 -17.61 9.28 -10.51
CA LEU A 113 -17.03 8.35 -9.56
C LEU A 113 -17.72 6.99 -9.64
N VAL A 114 -17.07 5.99 -10.22
CA VAL A 114 -17.50 4.59 -10.17
C VAL A 114 -17.06 4.03 -8.83
N ALA A 115 -17.99 3.65 -7.97
CA ALA A 115 -17.64 3.28 -6.60
C ALA A 115 -18.62 2.27 -6.01
N GLY A 116 -18.12 1.42 -5.11
CA GLY A 116 -18.94 0.39 -4.49
C GLY A 116 -18.11 -0.63 -3.73
N THR A 117 -18.73 -1.77 -3.46
CA THR A 117 -18.10 -2.92 -2.80
C THR A 117 -18.01 -4.10 -3.75
N GLY A 118 -17.03 -4.98 -3.50
CA GLY A 118 -16.87 -6.24 -4.21
C GLY A 118 -15.88 -7.14 -3.50
N THR A 119 -15.44 -8.20 -4.17
CA THR A 119 -14.42 -9.11 -3.64
C THR A 119 -13.20 -9.13 -4.56
N VAL A 120 -12.03 -9.40 -3.98
CA VAL A 120 -10.76 -9.60 -4.69
C VAL A 120 -10.13 -10.89 -4.19
N GLY A 121 -10.04 -11.89 -5.06
CA GLY A 121 -9.39 -13.17 -4.74
C GLY A 121 -10.18 -14.09 -3.81
N ALA A 122 -11.51 -14.04 -3.82
CA ALA A 122 -12.38 -14.87 -2.98
C ALA A 122 -12.10 -16.38 -3.15
N ALA A 123 -11.72 -16.81 -4.33
CA ALA A 123 -11.35 -18.21 -4.60
C ALA A 123 -10.12 -18.67 -3.79
N SER A 124 -9.16 -17.76 -3.52
CA SER A 124 -7.92 -18.08 -2.82
C SER A 124 -8.01 -17.85 -1.31
N PHE A 125 -8.77 -16.84 -0.86
CA PHE A 125 -8.78 -16.38 0.53
C PHE A 125 -10.13 -16.56 1.24
N GLY A 126 -11.15 -17.01 0.53
CA GLY A 126 -12.54 -17.11 1.03
C GLY A 126 -13.29 -15.77 0.92
N ALA A 127 -14.61 -15.86 0.82
CA ALA A 127 -15.48 -14.72 0.54
C ALA A 127 -15.35 -13.61 1.60
N GLN A 128 -15.24 -13.95 2.87
CA GLN A 128 -15.20 -12.96 3.95
C GLN A 128 -13.92 -12.12 3.94
N ALA A 129 -12.78 -12.73 3.71
CA ALA A 129 -11.49 -12.03 3.66
C ALA A 129 -11.28 -11.24 2.37
N ALA A 130 -12.07 -11.55 1.32
CA ALA A 130 -11.93 -10.96 0.00
C ALA A 130 -12.67 -9.62 -0.18
N HIS A 131 -13.56 -9.25 0.72
CA HIS A 131 -14.32 -7.99 0.59
C HIS A 131 -13.43 -6.77 0.58
N CYS A 132 -13.70 -5.85 -0.35
CA CYS A 132 -13.06 -4.54 -0.42
C CYS A 132 -14.03 -3.48 -0.92
N LEU A 133 -13.63 -2.23 -0.78
CA LEU A 133 -14.29 -1.04 -1.31
C LEU A 133 -13.44 -0.47 -2.43
N VAL A 134 -14.07 -0.04 -3.51
CA VAL A 134 -13.40 0.62 -4.64
C VAL A 134 -13.98 2.00 -4.88
N LEU A 135 -13.08 2.97 -5.13
CA LEU A 135 -13.38 4.33 -5.57
C LEU A 135 -12.57 4.58 -6.86
N ALA A 136 -13.24 4.77 -8.00
CA ALA A 136 -12.57 5.00 -9.28
C ALA A 136 -13.08 6.28 -9.94
N TYR A 137 -12.24 7.31 -9.98
CA TYR A 137 -12.53 8.55 -10.66
C TYR A 137 -12.57 8.33 -12.17
N ASP A 138 -13.68 8.73 -12.81
CA ASP A 138 -13.83 8.69 -14.27
C ASP A 138 -13.33 9.99 -14.88
N TYR A 139 -12.13 9.96 -15.44
CA TYR A 139 -11.53 11.14 -16.09
C TYR A 139 -12.34 11.66 -17.27
N THR A 140 -13.21 10.83 -17.89
CA THR A 140 -14.08 11.24 -18.99
C THR A 140 -15.22 12.16 -18.53
N VAL A 141 -15.50 12.21 -17.23
CA VAL A 141 -16.49 13.08 -16.59
C VAL A 141 -15.78 14.24 -15.91
N PHE A 142 -15.86 15.43 -16.52
CA PHE A 142 -15.25 16.66 -15.99
C PHE A 142 -13.78 16.49 -15.56
N ALA A 143 -12.99 15.73 -16.32
CA ALA A 143 -11.58 15.43 -16.04
C ALA A 143 -11.34 14.84 -14.63
N GLY A 144 -12.24 13.99 -14.13
CA GLY A 144 -12.12 13.34 -12.83
C GLY A 144 -12.16 14.32 -11.64
N THR A 145 -12.70 15.53 -11.83
CA THR A 145 -12.75 16.54 -10.77
C THR A 145 -13.78 16.20 -9.70
N GLN A 146 -13.47 16.57 -8.47
CA GLN A 146 -14.28 16.32 -7.29
C GLN A 146 -15.38 17.37 -7.15
N GLY A 147 -16.64 16.95 -7.30
CA GLY A 147 -17.83 17.78 -7.12
C GLY A 147 -18.54 17.50 -5.81
N VAL A 148 -19.60 18.27 -5.52
CA VAL A 148 -20.37 18.18 -4.28
C VAL A 148 -20.97 16.77 -4.08
N MET A 149 -21.59 16.21 -5.12
CA MET A 149 -22.21 14.88 -5.03
C MET A 149 -21.16 13.78 -5.01
N ASN A 150 -20.03 13.98 -5.71
CA ASN A 150 -18.86 13.12 -5.64
C ASN A 150 -18.32 13.02 -4.19
N HIS A 151 -18.12 14.15 -3.50
CA HIS A 151 -17.72 14.17 -2.09
C HIS A 151 -18.72 13.44 -1.18
N LYS A 152 -20.03 13.71 -1.32
CA LYS A 152 -21.06 13.01 -0.53
C LYS A 152 -21.01 11.49 -0.71
N LYS A 153 -20.78 11.04 -1.95
CA LYS A 153 -20.64 9.62 -2.29
C LYS A 153 -19.37 9.04 -1.66
N THR A 154 -18.24 9.73 -1.79
CA THR A 154 -16.96 9.35 -1.19
C THR A 154 -17.08 9.26 0.33
N ASP A 155 -17.62 10.28 1.00
CA ASP A 155 -17.79 10.32 2.45
C ASP A 155 -18.64 9.16 2.97
N ARG A 156 -19.74 8.83 2.24
CA ARG A 156 -20.57 7.67 2.58
C ARG A 156 -19.78 6.36 2.53
N LEU A 157 -18.94 6.18 1.51
CA LEU A 157 -18.17 4.97 1.29
C LEU A 157 -16.97 4.86 2.24
N LEU A 158 -16.28 5.97 2.52
CA LEU A 158 -15.22 6.00 3.55
C LEU A 158 -15.78 5.64 4.93
N GLY A 159 -16.98 6.12 5.27
CA GLY A 159 -17.68 5.73 6.49
C GLY A 159 -18.00 4.22 6.55
N LEU A 160 -18.35 3.60 5.43
CA LEU A 160 -18.52 2.14 5.36
C LEU A 160 -17.20 1.40 5.53
N ALA A 161 -16.12 1.88 4.89
CA ALA A 161 -14.79 1.30 5.04
C ALA A 161 -14.33 1.34 6.51
N GLU A 162 -14.55 2.46 7.20
CA GLU A 162 -14.23 2.60 8.63
C GLU A 162 -15.07 1.65 9.50
N GLN A 163 -16.38 1.62 9.30
CA GLN A 163 -17.32 0.84 10.09
C GLN A 163 -17.13 -0.68 9.94
N TRP A 164 -16.95 -1.14 8.69
CA TRP A 164 -16.88 -2.55 8.33
C TRP A 164 -15.46 -3.04 8.09
N ARG A 165 -14.45 -2.15 8.27
CA ARG A 165 -13.01 -2.45 8.08
C ARG A 165 -12.71 -3.04 6.71
N LEU A 166 -13.26 -2.42 5.67
CA LEU A 166 -13.04 -2.84 4.31
C LEU A 166 -11.76 -2.23 3.76
N PRO A 167 -10.81 -3.01 3.25
CA PRO A 167 -9.71 -2.48 2.44
C PRO A 167 -10.23 -1.58 1.32
N LEU A 168 -9.49 -0.55 0.97
CA LEU A 168 -9.88 0.42 -0.05
C LEU A 168 -8.89 0.43 -1.21
N VAL A 169 -9.43 0.35 -2.44
CA VAL A 169 -8.68 0.64 -3.67
C VAL A 169 -9.21 1.93 -4.29
N LEU A 170 -8.32 2.91 -4.43
CA LEU A 170 -8.59 4.22 -4.99
C LEU A 170 -7.89 4.38 -6.34
N PHE A 171 -8.64 4.48 -7.43
CA PHE A 171 -8.13 4.95 -8.73
C PHE A 171 -8.26 6.47 -8.74
N ALA A 172 -7.14 7.18 -8.59
CA ALA A 172 -7.10 8.58 -8.17
C ALA A 172 -6.91 9.58 -9.32
N GLU A 173 -7.19 9.19 -10.57
CA GLU A 173 -7.03 10.09 -11.71
C GLU A 173 -8.00 11.26 -11.66
N GLY A 174 -7.51 12.50 -11.66
CA GLY A 174 -8.38 13.67 -11.66
C GLY A 174 -7.68 15.00 -11.40
N GLY A 175 -8.42 16.07 -11.67
CA GLY A 175 -7.94 17.46 -11.64
C GLY A 175 -8.12 18.20 -10.30
N GLY A 176 -8.59 17.54 -9.24
CA GLY A 176 -8.94 18.20 -7.97
C GLY A 176 -10.36 18.73 -7.93
N GLY A 177 -10.62 19.77 -7.14
CA GLY A 177 -11.96 20.34 -6.95
C GLY A 177 -12.61 20.84 -8.23
N ARG A 178 -13.93 20.63 -8.37
CA ARG A 178 -14.73 21.06 -9.52
C ARG A 178 -15.28 22.47 -9.33
N PRO A 179 -14.87 23.46 -10.12
CA PRO A 179 -15.30 24.85 -9.93
C PRO A 179 -16.72 25.15 -10.43
N GLY A 180 -17.42 24.20 -11.02
CA GLY A 180 -18.68 24.43 -11.74
C GLY A 180 -19.95 24.03 -11.02
N ASP A 181 -19.88 23.44 -9.83
CA ASP A 181 -21.06 23.01 -9.08
C ASP A 181 -21.77 24.21 -8.44
N THR A 182 -23.05 24.40 -8.76
CA THR A 182 -23.84 25.60 -8.40
C THR A 182 -24.98 25.32 -7.42
N ASP A 183 -25.33 24.06 -7.20
CA ASP A 183 -26.46 23.67 -6.34
C ASP A 183 -26.08 23.58 -4.86
N PHE A 184 -24.89 24.00 -4.55
CA PHE A 184 -24.32 23.98 -3.20
C PHE A 184 -24.61 25.30 -2.46
N VAL A 185 -24.88 25.20 -1.17
CA VAL A 185 -25.08 26.35 -0.29
C VAL A 185 -23.84 26.48 0.60
N GLY A 186 -22.99 27.45 0.30
CA GLY A 186 -21.76 27.70 1.03
C GLY A 186 -20.89 28.74 0.35
N VAL A 187 -19.80 29.14 1.00
CA VAL A 187 -18.87 30.16 0.48
C VAL A 187 -17.68 29.51 -0.22
N ALA A 188 -16.98 28.60 0.47
CA ALA A 188 -15.72 28.04 -0.02
C ALA A 188 -15.70 26.49 -0.05
N GLY A 189 -16.69 25.81 0.54
CA GLY A 189 -16.75 24.33 0.59
C GLY A 189 -15.62 23.69 1.42
N LEU A 190 -15.07 24.42 2.41
CA LEU A 190 -13.97 23.93 3.25
C LEU A 190 -14.44 23.02 4.41
N ASP A 191 -15.72 22.79 4.55
CA ASP A 191 -16.37 21.87 5.49
C ASP A 191 -16.50 20.44 4.96
N CYS A 192 -15.72 20.09 3.94
CA CYS A 192 -15.67 18.77 3.32
C CYS A 192 -15.03 17.74 4.24
N HIS A 193 -15.71 16.62 4.51
CA HIS A 193 -15.24 15.55 5.39
C HIS A 193 -14.36 14.50 4.69
N THR A 194 -14.26 14.51 3.37
CA THR A 194 -13.60 13.47 2.57
C THR A 194 -12.16 13.21 3.01
N PHE A 195 -11.39 14.27 3.24
CA PHE A 195 -9.96 14.14 3.57
C PHE A 195 -9.75 13.58 4.98
N VAL A 196 -10.52 14.02 5.97
CA VAL A 196 -10.45 13.45 7.32
C VAL A 196 -11.01 12.02 7.35
N GLY A 197 -12.05 11.73 6.56
CA GLY A 197 -12.57 10.38 6.39
C GLY A 197 -11.52 9.42 5.83
N MET A 198 -10.80 9.84 4.77
CA MET A 198 -9.70 9.06 4.20
C MET A 198 -8.57 8.86 5.20
N ALA A 199 -8.12 9.92 5.86
CA ALA A 199 -7.04 9.86 6.85
C ALA A 199 -7.37 8.95 8.05
N ARG A 200 -8.64 8.86 8.46
CA ARG A 200 -9.09 7.95 9.52
C ARG A 200 -8.92 6.47 9.17
N LEU A 201 -8.81 6.12 7.91
CA LEU A 201 -8.59 4.72 7.49
C LEU A 201 -7.13 4.29 7.65
N SER A 202 -6.18 5.21 7.75
CA SER A 202 -4.75 4.90 7.91
C SER A 202 -4.50 4.00 9.13
N GLY A 203 -3.80 2.89 8.92
CA GLY A 203 -3.52 1.88 9.95
C GLY A 203 -4.74 1.09 10.46
N LEU A 204 -5.93 1.33 9.89
CA LEU A 204 -7.16 0.59 10.20
C LEU A 204 -7.44 -0.48 9.15
N VAL A 205 -7.33 -0.12 7.88
CA VAL A 205 -7.52 -1.01 6.72
C VAL A 205 -6.44 -0.75 5.69
N PRO A 206 -6.05 -1.74 4.87
CA PRO A 206 -5.12 -1.52 3.76
C PRO A 206 -5.69 -0.51 2.75
N LEU A 207 -4.86 0.47 2.37
CA LEU A 207 -5.21 1.54 1.44
C LEU A 207 -4.32 1.46 0.20
N VAL A 208 -4.92 1.18 -0.96
CA VAL A 208 -4.23 1.07 -2.25
C VAL A 208 -4.61 2.24 -3.13
N GLY A 209 -3.62 3.04 -3.52
CA GLY A 209 -3.77 4.09 -4.52
C GLY A 209 -3.25 3.63 -5.87
N VAL A 210 -4.06 3.75 -6.90
CA VAL A 210 -3.67 3.50 -8.30
C VAL A 210 -3.81 4.79 -9.07
N VAL A 211 -2.79 5.14 -9.84
CA VAL A 211 -2.79 6.33 -10.68
C VAL A 211 -2.30 6.01 -12.09
N SER A 212 -3.12 6.39 -13.08
CA SER A 212 -2.81 6.34 -14.50
C SER A 212 -3.18 7.69 -15.09
N GLY A 213 -2.21 8.38 -15.71
CA GLY A 213 -2.43 9.74 -16.19
C GLY A 213 -2.31 10.81 -15.10
N ARG A 214 -3.22 11.78 -15.06
CA ARG A 214 -3.08 13.01 -14.26
C ARG A 214 -3.79 12.92 -12.92
N CYS A 215 -3.06 13.18 -11.83
CA CYS A 215 -3.59 13.18 -10.47
C CYS A 215 -3.14 14.44 -9.73
N PHE A 216 -4.05 15.40 -9.55
CA PHE A 216 -3.72 16.70 -8.96
C PHE A 216 -4.64 17.09 -7.81
N ALA A 217 -4.15 17.97 -6.95
CA ALA A 217 -4.87 18.62 -5.85
C ALA A 217 -5.61 17.60 -4.95
N GLY A 218 -6.93 17.70 -4.81
CA GLY A 218 -7.72 16.83 -3.95
C GLY A 218 -7.57 15.33 -4.25
N ASN A 219 -7.48 14.96 -5.54
CA ASN A 219 -7.22 13.57 -5.94
C ASN A 219 -5.83 13.10 -5.47
N ALA A 220 -4.80 13.95 -5.61
CA ALA A 220 -3.45 13.66 -5.13
C ALA A 220 -3.37 13.62 -3.60
N ALA A 221 -4.13 14.47 -2.90
CA ALA A 221 -4.19 14.44 -1.45
C ALA A 221 -4.78 13.13 -0.90
N LEU A 222 -5.83 12.60 -1.54
CA LEU A 222 -6.39 11.28 -1.21
C LEU A 222 -5.40 10.15 -1.54
N LEU A 223 -4.75 10.22 -2.70
CA LEU A 223 -3.71 9.28 -3.12
C LEU A 223 -2.57 9.23 -2.09
N GLY A 224 -2.10 10.40 -1.62
CA GLY A 224 -1.03 10.51 -0.63
C GLY A 224 -1.37 9.92 0.74
N CYS A 225 -2.65 9.69 1.06
CA CYS A 225 -3.08 8.98 2.26
C CYS A 225 -3.01 7.45 2.14
N CYS A 226 -2.75 6.91 0.95
CA CYS A 226 -2.70 5.47 0.74
C CYS A 226 -1.39 4.84 1.28
N ASP A 227 -1.49 3.57 1.68
CA ASP A 227 -0.34 2.80 2.15
C ASP A 227 0.65 2.46 1.03
N VAL A 228 0.12 2.24 -0.16
CA VAL A 228 0.87 1.96 -1.38
C VAL A 228 0.33 2.79 -2.54
N ILE A 229 1.23 3.39 -3.32
CA ILE A 229 0.91 4.10 -4.56
C ILE A 229 1.49 3.34 -5.73
N ILE A 230 0.61 2.84 -6.59
CA ILE A 230 0.92 2.14 -7.83
C ILE A 230 0.68 3.11 -8.99
N ALA A 231 1.71 3.42 -9.76
CA ALA A 231 1.63 4.40 -10.85
C ALA A 231 2.02 3.78 -12.20
N THR A 232 1.29 4.10 -13.26
CA THR A 232 1.73 3.82 -14.63
C THR A 232 2.84 4.79 -15.04
N ARG A 233 3.63 4.44 -16.06
CA ARG A 233 4.81 5.25 -16.47
C ARG A 233 4.48 6.67 -16.93
N ASP A 234 3.28 6.89 -17.42
CA ASP A 234 2.75 8.16 -17.91
C ASP A 234 2.03 8.98 -16.84
N ALA A 235 1.97 8.49 -15.61
CA ALA A 235 1.32 9.20 -14.52
C ALA A 235 2.06 10.48 -14.13
N THR A 236 1.27 11.49 -13.72
CA THR A 236 1.77 12.73 -13.11
C THR A 236 1.02 13.00 -11.82
N ILE A 237 1.76 13.27 -10.76
CA ILE A 237 1.20 13.41 -9.40
C ILE A 237 1.70 14.73 -8.80
N GLY A 238 0.76 15.62 -8.45
CA GLY A 238 1.13 16.92 -7.87
C GLY A 238 0.00 17.53 -7.03
N MET A 239 0.37 18.38 -6.06
CA MET A 239 -0.60 19.07 -5.20
C MET A 239 -1.38 20.17 -5.93
N ALA A 240 -0.96 20.58 -7.13
CA ALA A 240 -1.68 21.52 -7.98
C ALA A 240 -1.49 21.15 -9.45
N GLY A 241 -2.55 21.27 -10.25
CA GLY A 241 -2.44 21.16 -11.71
C GLY A 241 -1.95 22.48 -12.35
N PRO A 242 -1.61 22.45 -13.66
CA PRO A 242 -1.06 23.61 -14.38
C PRO A 242 -1.85 24.90 -14.21
N ALA A 243 -3.18 24.85 -14.27
CA ALA A 243 -4.05 26.03 -14.15
C ALA A 243 -3.93 26.73 -12.77
N MET A 244 -3.76 25.97 -11.69
CA MET A 244 -3.55 26.55 -10.36
C MET A 244 -2.15 27.13 -10.21
N ILE A 245 -1.15 26.50 -10.81
CA ILE A 245 0.23 26.99 -10.81
C ILE A 245 0.30 28.33 -11.56
N GLU A 246 -0.29 28.40 -12.74
CA GLU A 246 -0.38 29.64 -13.53
C GLU A 246 -1.18 30.73 -12.82
N GLY A 247 -2.35 30.39 -12.26
CA GLY A 247 -3.17 31.30 -11.47
C GLY A 247 -2.48 31.84 -10.21
N GLY A 248 -1.58 31.07 -9.62
CA GLY A 248 -0.72 31.48 -8.51
C GLY A 248 0.51 32.31 -8.93
N GLY A 249 0.69 32.59 -10.21
CA GLY A 249 1.83 33.37 -10.71
C GLY A 249 3.18 32.65 -10.69
N LEU A 250 3.18 31.30 -10.58
CA LEU A 250 4.37 30.48 -10.46
C LEU A 250 4.95 30.02 -11.83
N GLY A 251 4.34 30.44 -12.93
CA GLY A 251 4.74 30.09 -14.29
C GLY A 251 3.71 29.23 -15.01
N ARG A 252 4.04 28.87 -16.26
CA ARG A 252 3.25 27.99 -17.12
C ARG A 252 3.99 26.68 -17.34
N PHE A 253 3.31 25.59 -17.07
CA PHE A 253 3.86 24.24 -17.18
C PHE A 253 2.86 23.34 -17.89
N ALA A 254 3.34 22.38 -18.67
CA ALA A 254 2.53 21.27 -19.15
C ALA A 254 2.19 20.33 -17.97
N ALA A 255 1.10 19.59 -18.07
CA ALA A 255 0.72 18.65 -17.00
C ALA A 255 1.81 17.58 -16.75
N GLU A 256 2.49 17.18 -17.82
CA GLU A 256 3.56 16.19 -17.83
C GLU A 256 4.86 16.68 -17.15
N GLU A 257 4.99 18.00 -16.90
CA GLU A 257 6.09 18.58 -16.15
C GLU A 257 5.83 18.65 -14.64
N VAL A 258 4.55 18.46 -14.22
CA VAL A 258 4.15 18.59 -12.82
C VAL A 258 4.15 17.22 -12.14
N GLY A 259 5.26 16.87 -11.52
CA GLY A 259 5.44 15.61 -10.79
C GLY A 259 5.37 14.35 -11.66
N PRO A 260 6.16 14.26 -12.76
CA PRO A 260 6.24 13.05 -13.55
C PRO A 260 6.88 11.90 -12.76
N THR A 261 6.68 10.66 -13.21
CA THR A 261 7.18 9.45 -12.53
C THR A 261 8.69 9.42 -12.36
N GLY A 262 9.44 10.06 -13.29
CA GLY A 262 10.90 10.23 -13.17
C GLY A 262 11.34 11.08 -11.96
N VAL A 263 10.46 11.88 -11.40
CA VAL A 263 10.64 12.66 -10.15
C VAL A 263 10.00 11.93 -8.97
N GLN A 264 8.77 11.48 -9.12
CA GLN A 264 7.96 10.93 -8.02
C GLN A 264 8.37 9.50 -7.61
N GLY A 265 9.07 8.76 -8.47
CA GLY A 265 9.66 7.47 -8.10
C GLY A 265 10.89 7.64 -7.20
N PRO A 266 11.94 8.36 -7.66
CA PRO A 266 13.16 8.57 -6.86
C PRO A 266 12.96 9.33 -5.56
N ASN A 267 11.94 10.19 -5.46
CA ASN A 267 11.64 10.92 -4.22
C ASN A 267 10.71 10.15 -3.25
N GLY A 268 10.25 8.95 -3.62
CA GLY A 268 9.52 8.07 -2.71
C GLY A 268 8.00 8.22 -2.69
N VAL A 269 7.40 9.06 -3.54
CA VAL A 269 5.93 9.17 -3.67
C VAL A 269 5.35 7.90 -4.27
N ILE A 270 6.02 7.31 -5.28
CA ILE A 270 5.56 6.09 -5.94
C ILE A 270 6.21 4.87 -5.30
N ASP A 271 5.39 3.94 -4.84
CA ASP A 271 5.85 2.66 -4.29
C ASP A 271 6.13 1.63 -5.39
N VAL A 272 5.26 1.53 -6.39
CA VAL A 272 5.39 0.56 -7.50
C VAL A 272 5.12 1.26 -8.83
N LEU A 273 6.11 1.25 -9.72
CA LEU A 273 5.99 1.75 -11.08
C LEU A 273 5.71 0.59 -12.04
N VAL A 274 4.64 0.69 -12.80
CA VAL A 274 4.15 -0.36 -13.73
C VAL A 274 4.05 0.15 -15.16
N ALA A 275 3.91 -0.76 -16.11
CA ALA A 275 3.84 -0.42 -17.53
C ALA A 275 2.49 0.19 -17.90
N ASP A 276 1.39 -0.37 -17.40
CA ASP A 276 0.02 -0.03 -17.77
C ASP A 276 -0.98 -0.31 -16.62
N GLU A 277 -2.26 -0.03 -16.87
CA GLU A 277 -3.33 -0.20 -15.89
C GLU A 277 -3.64 -1.68 -15.59
N ALA A 278 -3.42 -2.59 -16.53
CA ALA A 278 -3.61 -4.03 -16.29
C ALA A 278 -2.59 -4.53 -15.26
N GLU A 279 -1.33 -4.14 -15.42
CA GLU A 279 -0.30 -4.44 -14.44
C GLU A 279 -0.57 -3.75 -13.09
N ALA A 280 -1.08 -2.49 -13.10
CA ALA A 280 -1.45 -1.79 -11.89
C ALA A 280 -2.55 -2.52 -11.10
N VAL A 281 -3.58 -3.01 -11.78
CA VAL A 281 -4.65 -3.82 -11.17
C VAL A 281 -4.09 -5.13 -10.63
N ALA A 282 -3.22 -5.82 -11.37
CA ALA A 282 -2.59 -7.06 -10.91
C ALA A 282 -1.75 -6.84 -9.65
N VAL A 283 -1.00 -5.73 -9.57
CA VAL A 283 -0.23 -5.35 -8.38
C VAL A 283 -1.16 -5.00 -7.21
N ALA A 284 -2.28 -4.30 -7.45
CA ALA A 284 -3.27 -3.98 -6.42
C ALA A 284 -3.90 -5.25 -5.82
N LYS A 285 -4.31 -6.20 -6.65
CA LYS A 285 -4.79 -7.53 -6.21
C LYS A 285 -3.74 -8.26 -5.38
N ARG A 286 -2.49 -8.27 -5.84
CA ARG A 286 -1.37 -8.91 -5.15
C ARG A 286 -1.10 -8.25 -3.80
N TYR A 287 -1.10 -6.91 -3.72
CA TYR A 287 -0.92 -6.18 -2.47
C TYR A 287 -2.02 -6.52 -1.46
N LEU A 288 -3.30 -6.47 -1.86
CA LEU A 288 -4.42 -6.86 -1.01
C LEU A 288 -4.27 -8.30 -0.49
N GLY A 289 -3.80 -9.20 -1.35
CA GLY A 289 -3.60 -10.61 -0.99
C GLY A 289 -2.74 -10.83 0.25
N TYR A 290 -1.75 -9.98 0.53
CA TYR A 290 -0.90 -10.14 1.72
C TYR A 290 -1.66 -9.96 3.04
N PHE A 291 -2.81 -9.29 3.01
CA PHE A 291 -3.63 -9.00 4.20
C PHE A 291 -4.87 -9.91 4.32
N GLN A 292 -5.09 -10.79 3.35
CA GLN A 292 -6.29 -11.64 3.28
C GLN A 292 -6.09 -13.04 3.88
N GLY A 293 -4.85 -13.39 4.26
CA GLY A 293 -4.52 -14.68 4.87
C GLY A 293 -3.45 -15.46 4.11
N PRO A 294 -3.14 -16.69 4.54
CA PRO A 294 -2.17 -17.54 3.89
C PRO A 294 -2.71 -18.14 2.59
N LEU A 295 -1.80 -18.42 1.64
CA LEU A 295 -2.08 -19.24 0.45
C LEU A 295 -1.78 -20.71 0.74
N ALA A 296 -2.66 -21.60 0.28
CA ALA A 296 -2.47 -23.05 0.43
C ALA A 296 -1.38 -23.58 -0.52
N ASP A 297 -1.35 -23.06 -1.74
CA ASP A 297 -0.41 -23.48 -2.78
C ASP A 297 0.77 -22.53 -2.85
N TRP A 298 1.96 -23.07 -2.68
CA TRP A 298 3.22 -22.34 -2.78
C TRP A 298 4.36 -23.24 -3.29
N SER A 299 5.40 -22.62 -3.80
CA SER A 299 6.66 -23.30 -4.14
C SER A 299 7.83 -22.36 -3.90
N CYS A 300 9.03 -22.86 -3.65
CA CYS A 300 10.22 -22.06 -3.47
C CYS A 300 11.40 -22.59 -4.29
N ALA A 301 12.49 -21.83 -4.32
CA ALA A 301 13.77 -22.28 -4.87
C ALA A 301 14.44 -23.30 -3.94
N ASP A 302 15.47 -23.97 -4.42
CA ASP A 302 16.33 -24.80 -3.56
C ASP A 302 17.10 -23.89 -2.59
N GLN A 303 16.79 -23.99 -1.30
CA GLN A 303 17.37 -23.11 -0.28
C GLN A 303 18.90 -23.24 -0.15
N ARG A 304 19.50 -24.31 -0.67
CA ARG A 304 20.97 -24.48 -0.73
C ARG A 304 21.63 -23.43 -1.63
N GLU A 305 20.89 -22.81 -2.55
CA GLU A 305 21.39 -21.70 -3.36
C GLU A 305 21.86 -20.52 -2.49
N LEU A 306 21.24 -20.31 -1.31
CA LEU A 306 21.64 -19.24 -0.37
C LEU A 306 23.09 -19.36 0.10
N ARG A 307 23.67 -20.58 0.14
CA ARG A 307 25.07 -20.82 0.53
C ARG A 307 26.08 -20.14 -0.41
N HIS A 308 25.67 -19.82 -1.66
CA HIS A 308 26.54 -19.31 -2.72
C HIS A 308 26.30 -17.83 -3.05
N LEU A 309 25.29 -17.19 -2.46
CA LEU A 309 24.89 -15.82 -2.82
C LEU A 309 25.81 -14.75 -2.22
N VAL A 310 26.30 -14.95 -1.00
CA VAL A 310 27.31 -14.06 -0.42
C VAL A 310 28.69 -14.47 -0.92
N PRO A 311 29.41 -13.60 -1.65
CA PRO A 311 30.73 -13.94 -2.18
C PRO A 311 31.74 -14.28 -1.10
N GLU A 312 32.59 -15.30 -1.30
CA GLU A 312 33.72 -15.61 -0.42
C GLU A 312 34.69 -14.43 -0.28
N ASN A 313 34.89 -13.69 -1.38
CA ASN A 313 35.60 -12.43 -1.31
C ASN A 313 34.68 -11.35 -0.73
N ARG A 314 34.90 -11.03 0.55
CA ARG A 314 34.12 -10.07 1.34
C ARG A 314 34.05 -8.66 0.77
N LEU A 315 34.98 -8.27 -0.12
CA LEU A 315 35.01 -6.95 -0.77
C LEU A 315 34.08 -6.88 -1.98
N ARG A 316 33.59 -7.99 -2.48
CA ARG A 316 32.66 -8.00 -3.62
C ARG A 316 31.24 -7.69 -3.16
N ALA A 317 30.58 -6.77 -3.88
CA ALA A 317 29.14 -6.59 -3.76
C ALA A 317 28.39 -7.75 -4.44
N TYR A 318 27.16 -7.95 -4.00
CA TYR A 318 26.21 -8.89 -4.59
C TYR A 318 24.82 -8.27 -4.60
N ASP A 319 23.92 -8.81 -5.41
CA ASP A 319 22.52 -8.36 -5.44
C ASP A 319 21.72 -9.10 -4.37
N ILE A 320 21.34 -8.38 -3.32
CA ILE A 320 20.52 -8.91 -2.20
C ILE A 320 19.16 -9.43 -2.69
N ARG A 321 18.65 -8.94 -3.82
CA ARG A 321 17.37 -9.38 -4.38
C ARG A 321 17.40 -10.85 -4.76
N GLN A 322 18.54 -11.38 -5.18
CA GLN A 322 18.69 -12.82 -5.43
C GLN A 322 18.46 -13.64 -4.16
N ALA A 323 18.99 -13.19 -3.02
CA ALA A 323 18.74 -13.86 -1.74
C ALA A 323 17.27 -13.77 -1.33
N ILE A 324 16.63 -12.65 -1.56
CA ILE A 324 15.20 -12.43 -1.28
C ILE A 324 14.34 -13.38 -2.13
N GLU A 325 14.61 -13.49 -3.42
CA GLU A 325 13.86 -14.37 -4.34
C GLU A 325 14.04 -15.86 -4.01
N VAL A 326 15.23 -16.28 -3.59
CA VAL A 326 15.48 -17.67 -3.16
C VAL A 326 14.76 -17.97 -1.84
N LEU A 327 14.79 -17.03 -0.89
CA LEU A 327 14.16 -17.17 0.43
C LEU A 327 12.63 -17.23 0.32
N ALA A 328 12.03 -16.43 -0.55
CA ALA A 328 10.58 -16.29 -0.70
C ALA A 328 9.94 -17.44 -1.48
N ASP A 329 8.62 -17.54 -1.38
CA ASP A 329 7.83 -18.34 -2.31
C ASP A 329 7.93 -17.73 -3.72
N ARG A 330 8.01 -18.59 -4.74
CA ARG A 330 8.17 -18.16 -6.14
C ARG A 330 7.08 -17.17 -6.53
N GLY A 331 7.51 -16.05 -7.13
CA GLY A 331 6.61 -15.00 -7.59
C GLY A 331 5.90 -14.23 -6.47
N SER A 332 6.24 -14.41 -5.19
CA SER A 332 5.59 -13.73 -4.07
C SER A 332 6.23 -12.40 -3.65
N VAL A 333 7.39 -12.03 -4.16
CA VAL A 333 8.09 -10.82 -3.75
C VAL A 333 7.49 -9.56 -4.39
N LEU A 334 7.00 -8.62 -3.61
CA LEU A 334 6.56 -7.29 -4.02
C LEU A 334 7.45 -6.22 -3.38
N GLU A 335 8.46 -5.75 -4.09
CA GLU A 335 9.35 -4.69 -3.62
C GLU A 335 8.62 -3.34 -3.68
N LEU A 336 8.64 -2.59 -2.57
CA LEU A 336 8.06 -1.27 -2.45
C LEU A 336 9.15 -0.19 -2.46
N ARG A 337 8.87 0.95 -3.09
CA ARG A 337 9.78 2.11 -3.19
C ARG A 337 11.16 1.76 -3.75
N ARG A 338 11.20 0.91 -4.78
CA ARG A 338 12.44 0.41 -5.37
C ARG A 338 13.40 1.52 -5.81
N GLN A 339 12.86 2.63 -6.32
CA GLN A 339 13.65 3.77 -6.81
C GLN A 339 14.07 4.74 -5.69
N PHE A 340 13.37 4.73 -4.56
CA PHE A 340 13.66 5.56 -3.40
C PHE A 340 14.59 4.82 -2.43
N ALA A 341 15.64 5.50 -1.94
CA ALA A 341 16.59 4.95 -0.98
C ALA A 341 17.10 3.55 -1.39
N PRO A 342 17.81 3.40 -2.53
CA PRO A 342 18.17 2.11 -3.09
C PRO A 342 19.15 1.31 -2.22
N GLY A 343 19.73 1.91 -1.18
CA GLY A 343 20.58 1.24 -0.17
C GLY A 343 19.82 0.30 0.76
N LEU A 344 18.48 0.42 0.78
CA LEU A 344 17.60 -0.46 1.57
C LEU A 344 16.46 -0.98 0.69
N VAL A 345 16.24 -2.29 0.71
CA VAL A 345 15.10 -2.96 0.10
C VAL A 345 13.99 -3.11 1.14
N THR A 346 12.77 -2.76 0.79
CA THR A 346 11.54 -3.10 1.54
C THR A 346 10.63 -3.88 0.64
N ALA A 347 10.12 -5.02 1.09
CA ALA A 347 9.25 -5.88 0.29
C ALA A 347 8.22 -6.61 1.15
N LEU A 348 7.04 -6.84 0.58
CA LEU A 348 6.13 -7.87 1.05
C LEU A 348 6.44 -9.16 0.28
N LEU A 349 6.42 -10.28 0.96
CA LEU A 349 6.67 -11.59 0.37
C LEU A 349 5.91 -12.70 1.11
N ARG A 350 5.99 -13.92 0.62
CA ARG A 350 5.42 -15.07 1.32
C ARG A 350 6.48 -16.13 1.61
N ILE A 351 6.30 -16.81 2.73
CA ILE A 351 7.06 -17.99 3.12
C ILE A 351 6.06 -19.07 3.54
N GLU A 352 6.00 -20.15 2.78
CA GLU A 352 4.98 -21.21 2.91
C GLU A 352 3.54 -20.64 2.91
N GLY A 353 3.28 -19.76 1.94
CA GLY A 353 2.00 -19.11 1.77
C GLY A 353 1.72 -17.98 2.78
N ARG A 354 2.44 -17.85 3.88
CA ARG A 354 2.25 -16.83 4.93
C ARG A 354 2.93 -15.52 4.54
N ALA A 355 2.25 -14.39 4.75
CA ALA A 355 2.77 -13.06 4.44
C ALA A 355 3.85 -12.64 5.45
N PHE A 356 4.94 -12.04 4.93
CA PHE A 356 6.02 -11.42 5.70
C PHE A 356 6.37 -10.06 5.09
N GLY A 357 6.74 -9.12 5.94
CA GLY A 357 7.49 -7.94 5.56
C GLY A 357 8.98 -8.23 5.60
N LEU A 358 9.73 -7.65 4.67
CA LEU A 358 11.17 -7.80 4.61
C LEU A 358 11.84 -6.44 4.49
N ILE A 359 12.87 -6.20 5.32
CA ILE A 359 13.84 -5.13 5.16
C ILE A 359 15.21 -5.73 4.92
N ALA A 360 15.99 -5.20 3.96
CA ALA A 360 17.31 -5.75 3.66
C ALA A 360 18.27 -4.64 3.21
N ASN A 361 19.49 -4.64 3.71
CA ASN A 361 20.53 -3.76 3.18
C ASN A 361 20.91 -4.20 1.77
N ASN A 362 21.15 -3.23 0.88
CA ASN A 362 21.61 -3.49 -0.48
C ASN A 362 23.11 -3.18 -0.62
N PRO A 363 23.99 -4.19 -0.58
CA PRO A 363 25.44 -3.96 -0.70
C PRO A 363 25.87 -3.34 -2.04
N GLY A 364 25.02 -3.40 -3.07
CA GLY A 364 25.24 -2.78 -4.37
C GLY A 364 25.16 -1.25 -4.35
N HIS A 365 24.60 -0.65 -3.26
CA HIS A 365 24.52 0.80 -3.09
C HIS A 365 25.16 1.22 -1.76
N LEU A 366 26.16 2.12 -1.82
CA LEU A 366 26.93 2.60 -0.65
C LEU A 366 27.46 1.46 0.27
N GLY A 367 27.70 0.27 -0.32
CA GLY A 367 28.13 -0.91 0.45
C GLY A 367 27.10 -1.42 1.47
N GLY A 368 25.85 -1.01 1.38
CA GLY A 368 24.77 -1.33 2.32
C GLY A 368 24.64 -0.36 3.49
N ALA A 369 25.32 0.80 3.45
CA ALA A 369 25.16 1.84 4.46
C ALA A 369 23.73 2.43 4.44
N ILE A 370 23.25 2.80 5.62
CA ILE A 370 21.92 3.36 5.82
C ILE A 370 22.04 4.89 5.84
N ASP A 371 21.50 5.56 4.83
CA ASP A 371 21.37 7.02 4.77
C ASP A 371 20.03 7.50 5.36
N ALA A 372 19.79 8.80 5.37
CA ALA A 372 18.59 9.41 5.90
C ALA A 372 17.31 8.86 5.24
N ALA A 373 17.30 8.76 3.90
CA ALA A 373 16.16 8.25 3.15
C ALA A 373 15.90 6.76 3.41
N ALA A 374 16.95 5.95 3.57
CA ALA A 374 16.83 4.54 3.93
C ALA A 374 16.26 4.36 5.35
N GLY A 375 16.64 5.23 6.29
CA GLY A 375 16.08 5.27 7.63
C GLY A 375 14.57 5.51 7.62
N ASP A 376 14.11 6.50 6.86
CA ASP A 376 12.68 6.81 6.69
C ASP A 376 11.93 5.65 6.03
N LYS A 377 12.47 5.11 4.95
CA LYS A 377 11.88 3.97 4.22
C LYS A 377 11.67 2.76 5.13
N ALA A 378 12.69 2.40 5.92
CA ALA A 378 12.60 1.29 6.87
C ALA A 378 11.56 1.55 7.96
N ALA A 379 11.60 2.73 8.58
CA ALA A 379 10.72 3.09 9.69
C ALA A 379 9.24 3.08 9.28
N ARG A 380 8.93 3.66 8.13
CA ARG A 380 7.57 3.65 7.57
C ARG A 380 7.10 2.23 7.24
N PHE A 381 7.96 1.41 6.63
CA PHE A 381 7.63 0.04 6.28
C PHE A 381 7.39 -0.85 7.52
N MET A 382 8.19 -0.67 8.58
CA MET A 382 7.94 -1.34 9.87
C MET A 382 6.58 -0.97 10.46
N GLN A 383 6.18 0.30 10.38
CA GLN A 383 4.85 0.75 10.83
C GLN A 383 3.72 0.10 10.01
N LEU A 384 3.89 -0.02 8.70
CA LEU A 384 2.94 -0.71 7.81
C LEU A 384 2.75 -2.18 8.22
N CYS A 385 3.85 -2.90 8.39
CA CYS A 385 3.81 -4.29 8.79
C CYS A 385 3.14 -4.47 10.16
N ASP A 386 3.50 -3.65 11.15
CA ASP A 386 2.92 -3.70 12.48
C ASP A 386 1.42 -3.36 12.48
N ALA A 387 1.00 -2.36 11.68
CA ALA A 387 -0.39 -1.98 11.57
C ALA A 387 -1.28 -3.13 11.08
N PHE A 388 -0.76 -4.06 10.31
CA PHE A 388 -1.51 -5.15 9.67
C PHE A 388 -1.08 -6.56 10.09
N ASP A 389 -0.43 -6.72 11.24
CA ASP A 389 -0.03 -8.01 11.81
C ASP A 389 0.91 -8.84 10.93
N ILE A 390 1.75 -8.18 10.13
CA ILE A 390 2.71 -8.83 9.25
C ILE A 390 4.06 -8.98 9.99
N PRO A 391 4.56 -10.21 10.24
CA PRO A 391 5.88 -10.43 10.83
C PRO A 391 6.98 -9.90 9.92
N ILE A 392 8.09 -9.42 10.50
CA ILE A 392 9.15 -8.74 9.77
C ILE A 392 10.44 -9.58 9.79
N VAL A 393 11.03 -9.77 8.61
CA VAL A 393 12.37 -10.33 8.43
C VAL A 393 13.34 -9.20 8.09
N SER A 394 14.44 -9.12 8.81
CA SER A 394 15.55 -8.21 8.54
C SER A 394 16.77 -8.98 8.06
N LEU A 395 17.23 -8.71 6.84
CA LEU A 395 18.47 -9.24 6.29
C LEU A 395 19.56 -8.17 6.41
N CYS A 396 20.47 -8.34 7.35
CA CYS A 396 21.49 -7.35 7.70
C CYS A 396 22.81 -7.61 6.94
N ASP A 397 23.25 -6.63 6.15
CA ASP A 397 24.60 -6.52 5.58
C ASP A 397 24.96 -5.05 5.46
N THR A 398 25.29 -4.41 6.58
CA THR A 398 25.54 -2.97 6.66
C THR A 398 26.85 -2.61 7.35
N PRO A 399 27.62 -1.64 6.79
CA PRO A 399 28.75 -1.04 7.48
C PRO A 399 28.36 -0.01 8.56
N GLY A 400 27.06 0.26 8.72
CA GLY A 400 26.53 1.26 9.64
C GLY A 400 25.68 2.34 8.96
N PHE A 401 25.38 3.39 9.71
CA PHE A 401 24.77 4.60 9.15
C PHE A 401 25.78 5.39 8.33
N MET A 402 25.26 6.16 7.35
CA MET A 402 26.07 7.19 6.69
C MET A 402 26.47 8.27 7.68
N VAL A 403 27.73 8.67 7.62
CA VAL A 403 28.35 9.65 8.52
C VAL A 403 29.09 10.72 7.75
N GLY A 404 29.35 11.85 8.41
CA GLY A 404 30.12 12.95 7.87
C GLY A 404 29.29 14.20 7.60
N PRO A 405 29.94 15.34 7.32
CA PRO A 405 29.26 16.64 7.21
C PRO A 405 28.13 16.66 6.18
N GLU A 406 28.29 15.96 5.06
CA GLU A 406 27.25 15.93 4.01
C GLU A 406 26.02 15.10 4.42
N ALA A 407 26.22 14.02 5.17
CA ALA A 407 25.11 13.25 5.74
C ALA A 407 24.34 14.11 6.76
N GLU A 408 25.05 14.82 7.63
CA GLU A 408 24.41 15.64 8.68
C GLU A 408 23.63 16.85 8.12
N LYS A 409 23.97 17.36 6.94
CA LYS A 409 23.14 18.37 6.26
C LYS A 409 21.74 17.87 5.92
N GLN A 410 21.55 16.56 5.84
CA GLN A 410 20.25 15.91 5.61
C GLN A 410 19.52 15.56 6.91
N ALA A 411 19.96 16.06 8.05
CA ALA A 411 19.41 15.74 9.38
C ALA A 411 19.41 14.22 9.67
N THR A 412 20.44 13.50 9.25
CA THR A 412 20.55 12.04 9.34
C THR A 412 20.21 11.50 10.73
N VAL A 413 20.66 12.18 11.79
CA VAL A 413 20.35 11.80 13.19
C VAL A 413 18.84 11.60 13.41
N ARG A 414 18.00 12.50 12.90
CA ARG A 414 16.53 12.40 13.07
C ARG A 414 15.93 11.29 12.22
N HIS A 415 16.35 11.19 10.98
CA HIS A 415 15.82 10.22 10.02
C HIS A 415 16.14 8.78 10.45
N VAL A 416 17.40 8.47 10.76
CA VAL A 416 17.79 7.11 11.17
C VAL A 416 17.26 6.73 12.54
N SER A 417 17.09 7.69 13.47
CA SER A 417 16.50 7.45 14.79
C SER A 417 15.05 6.99 14.70
N ARG A 418 14.33 7.27 13.61
CA ARG A 418 13.00 6.73 13.36
C ARG A 418 12.97 5.20 13.31
N MET A 419 14.06 4.56 12.85
CA MET A 419 14.16 3.10 12.86
C MET A 419 14.07 2.56 14.30
N PHE A 420 14.81 3.16 15.24
CA PHE A 420 14.78 2.74 16.64
C PHE A 420 13.41 2.97 17.29
N VAL A 421 12.82 4.15 17.09
CA VAL A 421 11.52 4.51 17.66
C VAL A 421 10.41 3.62 17.10
N SER A 422 10.41 3.38 15.77
CA SER A 422 9.44 2.49 15.13
C SER A 422 9.62 1.05 15.62
N ALA A 423 10.86 0.55 15.67
CA ALA A 423 11.16 -0.81 16.10
C ALA A 423 10.75 -1.05 17.57
N ALA A 424 11.02 -0.10 18.47
CA ALA A 424 10.66 -0.22 19.89
C ALA A 424 9.14 -0.29 20.13
N SER A 425 8.33 0.12 19.16
CA SER A 425 6.86 0.11 19.23
C SER A 425 6.20 -1.05 18.48
N LEU A 426 6.99 -1.95 17.89
CA LEU A 426 6.46 -3.12 17.15
C LEU A 426 5.80 -4.11 18.12
N THR A 427 4.69 -4.68 17.64
CA THR A 427 3.96 -5.76 18.33
C THR A 427 3.96 -7.05 17.51
N VAL A 428 4.47 -7.00 16.28
CA VAL A 428 4.64 -8.17 15.41
C VAL A 428 6.00 -8.84 15.65
N PRO A 429 6.13 -10.15 15.41
CA PRO A 429 7.41 -10.83 15.44
C PRO A 429 8.43 -10.17 14.49
N PHE A 430 9.63 -9.95 14.99
CA PHE A 430 10.76 -9.42 14.23
C PHE A 430 11.90 -10.44 14.27
N PHE A 431 12.48 -10.75 13.12
CA PHE A 431 13.55 -11.73 12.95
C PHE A 431 14.74 -11.08 12.27
N THR A 432 15.94 -11.27 12.79
CA THR A 432 17.16 -10.74 12.18
C THR A 432 18.09 -11.86 11.74
N VAL A 433 18.53 -11.78 10.48
CA VAL A 433 19.54 -12.65 9.89
C VAL A 433 20.71 -11.79 9.40
N VAL A 434 21.87 -11.93 10.03
CA VAL A 434 23.09 -11.21 9.60
C VAL A 434 23.79 -12.04 8.53
N LEU A 435 23.79 -11.51 7.30
CA LEU A 435 24.32 -12.19 6.13
C LEU A 435 25.84 -12.05 6.04
N ARG A 436 26.35 -10.83 6.31
CA ARG A 436 27.79 -10.50 6.27
C ARG A 436 28.11 -9.39 7.26
N LYS A 437 28.10 -8.11 6.88
CA LYS A 437 28.48 -7.00 7.75
C LYS A 437 27.38 -6.68 8.77
N GLY A 438 27.73 -6.76 10.04
CA GLY A 438 26.89 -6.36 11.17
C GLY A 438 27.62 -5.29 11.98
N TYR A 439 27.74 -4.03 11.46
CA TYR A 439 28.56 -3.02 12.10
C TYR A 439 27.76 -1.91 12.75
N GLY A 440 28.12 -1.62 14.01
CA GLY A 440 27.71 -0.43 14.75
C GLY A 440 26.21 -0.26 14.92
N LEU A 441 25.78 1.00 15.07
CA LEU A 441 24.37 1.34 15.30
C LEU A 441 23.47 1.00 14.12
N GLY A 442 23.98 0.98 12.89
CA GLY A 442 23.20 0.58 11.73
C GLY A 442 22.78 -0.88 11.80
N ALA A 443 23.66 -1.79 12.23
CA ALA A 443 23.32 -3.18 12.46
C ALA A 443 22.33 -3.36 13.61
N GLN A 444 22.47 -2.58 14.70
CA GLN A 444 21.49 -2.58 15.79
C GLN A 444 20.12 -2.09 15.29
N ALA A 445 20.05 -1.07 14.44
CA ALA A 445 18.79 -0.61 13.85
C ALA A 445 18.14 -1.68 12.97
N MET A 446 18.93 -2.47 12.22
CA MET A 446 18.46 -3.64 11.46
C MET A 446 18.03 -4.80 12.36
N ALA A 447 18.37 -4.77 13.64
CA ALA A 447 17.99 -5.75 14.67
C ALA A 447 17.04 -5.14 15.71
N ALA A 448 16.11 -4.32 15.26
CA ALA A 448 15.10 -3.67 16.12
C ALA A 448 15.68 -2.93 17.34
N GLY A 449 16.89 -2.39 17.23
CA GLY A 449 17.57 -1.60 18.26
C GLY A 449 18.63 -2.35 19.07
N SER A 450 18.61 -3.67 19.11
CA SER A 450 19.61 -4.53 19.75
C SER A 450 19.55 -5.93 19.17
N PHE A 451 20.66 -6.67 19.14
CA PHE A 451 20.65 -8.07 18.69
C PHE A 451 19.82 -9.00 19.58
N HIS A 452 19.38 -8.54 20.75
CA HIS A 452 18.45 -9.26 21.64
C HIS A 452 17.00 -8.71 21.62
N SER A 453 16.70 -7.73 20.78
CA SER A 453 15.32 -7.20 20.62
C SER A 453 14.45 -8.08 19.71
N PRO A 454 14.97 -8.66 18.59
CA PRO A 454 14.20 -9.59 17.77
C PRO A 454 13.80 -10.85 18.52
N LEU A 455 12.84 -11.60 17.99
CA LEU A 455 12.50 -12.92 18.52
C LEU A 455 13.71 -13.87 18.43
N PHE A 456 14.53 -13.71 17.40
CA PHE A 456 15.89 -14.22 17.32
C PHE A 456 16.76 -13.35 16.43
N THR A 457 18.06 -13.35 16.71
CA THR A 457 19.12 -12.86 15.83
C THR A 457 20.08 -13.98 15.52
N VAL A 458 20.10 -14.42 14.26
CA VAL A 458 21.03 -15.44 13.78
C VAL A 458 21.96 -14.86 12.71
N ALA A 459 23.09 -15.50 12.49
CA ALA A 459 24.02 -15.12 11.44
C ALA A 459 24.32 -16.28 10.50
N TRP A 460 24.64 -15.97 9.25
CA TRP A 460 25.31 -16.91 8.37
C TRP A 460 26.80 -17.01 8.75
N PRO A 461 27.52 -18.09 8.36
CA PRO A 461 28.94 -18.24 8.64
C PRO A 461 29.81 -17.09 8.09
N SER A 462 29.34 -16.38 7.09
CA SER A 462 29.94 -15.17 6.51
C SER A 462 29.75 -13.91 7.36
N GLY A 463 29.01 -13.99 8.47
CA GLY A 463 28.77 -12.86 9.38
C GLY A 463 30.05 -12.33 10.01
N GLU A 464 30.24 -11.01 9.94
CA GLU A 464 31.37 -10.28 10.52
C GLU A 464 30.85 -9.06 11.28
N PHE A 465 31.35 -8.85 12.49
CA PHE A 465 30.78 -7.91 13.46
C PHE A 465 31.84 -6.98 14.03
N GLY A 466 31.43 -5.77 14.38
CA GLY A 466 32.27 -4.77 15.02
C GLY A 466 31.53 -3.49 15.36
N ALA A 467 32.11 -2.68 16.22
CA ALA A 467 31.54 -1.38 16.57
C ALA A 467 31.50 -0.40 15.40
N MET A 468 32.34 -0.61 14.41
CA MET A 468 32.42 0.13 13.14
C MET A 468 33.16 -0.74 12.11
N GLY A 469 33.32 -0.27 10.87
CA GLY A 469 34.12 -0.96 9.86
C GLY A 469 35.52 -1.28 10.39
N LEU A 470 35.94 -2.56 10.29
CA LEU A 470 37.07 -3.08 11.04
C LEU A 470 38.41 -2.44 10.67
N GLU A 471 38.62 -2.06 9.40
CA GLU A 471 39.79 -1.30 8.96
C GLU A 471 39.85 0.09 9.61
N GLY A 472 38.71 0.77 9.69
CA GLY A 472 38.57 2.06 10.39
C GLY A 472 38.82 1.94 11.87
N ALA A 473 38.28 0.88 12.50
CA ALA A 473 38.48 0.61 13.92
C ALA A 473 39.94 0.39 14.26
N VAL A 474 40.68 -0.35 13.42
CA VAL A 474 42.13 -0.57 13.60
C VAL A 474 42.89 0.72 13.43
N ARG A 475 42.61 1.54 12.39
CA ARG A 475 43.28 2.83 12.20
C ARG A 475 43.05 3.78 13.37
N LEU A 476 41.85 3.80 13.93
CA LEU A 476 41.52 4.67 15.06
C LEU A 476 42.08 4.15 16.39
N GLY A 477 41.85 2.87 16.68
CA GLY A 477 42.22 2.24 17.96
C GLY A 477 43.70 2.05 18.14
N PHE A 478 44.45 1.84 17.05
CA PHE A 478 45.90 1.57 17.07
C PHE A 478 46.70 2.66 16.35
N ALA A 479 46.17 3.90 16.32
CA ALA A 479 46.79 5.01 15.64
C ALA A 479 48.21 5.30 16.14
N LYS A 480 48.45 5.16 17.43
CA LYS A 480 49.78 5.40 18.06
C LYS A 480 50.76 4.33 17.67
N GLU A 481 50.39 3.08 17.71
CA GLU A 481 51.22 1.94 17.34
C GLU A 481 51.59 1.95 15.88
N LEU A 482 50.64 2.29 15.00
CA LEU A 482 50.86 2.46 13.57
C LEU A 482 51.79 3.64 13.27
N ALA A 483 51.68 4.74 14.01
CA ALA A 483 52.52 5.92 13.83
C ALA A 483 53.94 5.71 14.36
N ALA A 484 54.15 4.81 15.33
CA ALA A 484 55.44 4.46 15.90
C ALA A 484 56.30 3.63 14.93
N GLU A 485 55.71 2.93 13.96
CA GLU A 485 56.45 2.19 12.93
C GLU A 485 56.84 3.16 11.80
N GLU A 486 58.11 3.47 11.67
CA GLU A 486 58.63 4.43 10.72
C GLU A 486 58.68 3.88 9.28
N ASP A 487 58.98 2.57 9.13
CA ASP A 487 59.04 1.91 7.84
C ASP A 487 57.62 1.72 7.24
N PRO A 488 57.31 2.33 6.06
CA PRO A 488 56.00 2.23 5.44
C PRO A 488 55.55 0.77 5.15
N GLN A 489 56.49 -0.11 4.77
CA GLN A 489 56.20 -1.50 4.46
C GLN A 489 55.83 -2.29 5.73
N ARG A 490 56.60 -2.09 6.82
CA ARG A 490 56.31 -2.70 8.11
C ARG A 490 55.03 -2.16 8.71
N ARG A 491 54.78 -0.85 8.57
CA ARG A 491 53.51 -0.23 9.02
C ARG A 491 52.32 -0.86 8.33
N GLU A 492 52.37 -1.02 7.00
CA GLU A 492 51.32 -1.67 6.25
C GLU A 492 51.12 -3.14 6.65
N ALA A 493 52.20 -3.88 6.85
CA ALA A 493 52.17 -5.27 7.33
C ALA A 493 51.55 -5.38 8.74
N LEU A 494 51.91 -4.44 9.64
CA LEU A 494 51.36 -4.34 10.97
C LEU A 494 49.85 -4.05 10.92
N PHE A 495 49.42 -3.06 10.11
CA PHE A 495 48.05 -2.73 9.91
C PHE A 495 47.22 -3.92 9.39
N ARG A 496 47.70 -4.63 8.35
CA ARG A 496 47.05 -5.83 7.82
C ARG A 496 46.93 -6.92 8.87
N GLY A 497 47.96 -7.17 9.66
CA GLY A 497 47.94 -8.16 10.74
C GLY A 497 46.89 -7.83 11.82
N MET A 498 46.75 -6.54 12.17
CA MET A 498 45.72 -6.07 13.11
C MET A 498 44.30 -6.18 12.51
N VAL A 499 44.12 -5.84 11.25
CA VAL A 499 42.85 -5.99 10.53
C VAL A 499 42.45 -7.46 10.47
N ASP A 500 43.36 -8.37 10.10
CA ASP A 500 43.11 -9.82 10.08
C ASP A 500 42.72 -10.35 11.45
N LYS A 501 43.35 -9.84 12.52
CA LYS A 501 42.97 -10.17 13.89
C LYS A 501 41.56 -9.67 14.24
N ALA A 502 41.20 -8.44 13.83
CA ALA A 502 39.88 -7.88 14.05
C ALA A 502 38.81 -8.72 13.34
N TYR A 503 39.06 -9.15 12.09
CA TYR A 503 38.16 -10.03 11.37
C TYR A 503 38.01 -11.40 12.01
N ARG A 504 39.10 -12.00 12.52
CA ARG A 504 39.04 -13.28 13.25
C ARG A 504 38.20 -13.16 14.53
N ASN A 505 38.33 -12.04 15.25
CA ASN A 505 37.59 -11.78 16.48
C ASN A 505 36.11 -11.48 16.21
N GLY A 506 35.80 -10.76 15.14
CA GLY A 506 34.43 -10.38 14.75
C GLY A 506 33.63 -11.45 14.01
N LYS A 507 34.11 -12.70 13.92
CA LYS A 507 33.36 -13.79 13.27
C LYS A 507 32.05 -14.11 14.00
N ALA A 508 31.02 -14.48 13.23
CA ALA A 508 29.72 -14.92 13.76
C ALA A 508 29.82 -15.98 14.85
N LEU A 509 30.73 -16.96 14.69
CA LEU A 509 30.97 -18.01 15.71
C LEU A 509 31.42 -17.42 17.05
N ASN A 510 32.27 -16.38 17.02
CA ASN A 510 32.69 -15.74 18.27
C ASN A 510 31.53 -14.96 18.90
N MET A 511 30.75 -14.24 18.12
CA MET A 511 29.56 -13.54 18.61
C MET A 511 28.59 -14.51 19.31
N ALA A 512 28.30 -15.65 18.67
CA ALA A 512 27.47 -16.69 19.26
C ALA A 512 28.07 -17.29 20.53
N SER A 513 29.41 -17.45 20.61
CA SER A 513 30.08 -18.00 21.81
C SER A 513 29.99 -17.07 23.02
N TYR A 514 29.80 -15.76 22.80
CA TYR A 514 29.56 -14.76 23.86
C TYR A 514 28.08 -14.43 24.05
N LEU A 515 27.17 -15.15 23.35
CA LEU A 515 25.73 -14.92 23.38
C LEU A 515 25.34 -13.50 22.94
N GLU A 516 26.11 -12.85 22.06
CA GLU A 516 25.72 -11.58 21.45
C GLU A 516 24.74 -11.78 20.30
N ILE A 517 24.67 -13.01 19.75
CA ILE A 517 23.61 -13.49 18.83
C ILE A 517 23.22 -14.92 19.27
N ASP A 518 22.02 -15.35 18.84
CA ASP A 518 21.45 -16.62 19.30
C ASP A 518 22.10 -17.85 18.63
N ALA A 519 22.44 -17.76 17.33
CA ALA A 519 23.04 -18.88 16.62
C ALA A 519 23.77 -18.44 15.33
N VAL A 520 24.64 -19.34 14.86
CA VAL A 520 25.16 -19.34 13.49
C VAL A 520 24.53 -20.51 12.76
N ILE A 521 23.88 -20.23 11.64
CA ILE A 521 23.07 -21.21 10.90
C ILE A 521 23.60 -21.46 9.49
N ASP A 522 23.33 -22.62 8.94
CA ASP A 522 23.44 -22.83 7.49
C ASP A 522 22.49 -21.88 6.76
N PRO A 523 22.95 -21.12 5.77
CA PRO A 523 22.07 -20.26 4.96
C PRO A 523 20.80 -20.98 4.44
N ALA A 524 20.92 -22.26 4.09
CA ALA A 524 19.81 -23.09 3.63
C ALA A 524 18.71 -23.31 4.69
N GLU A 525 19.01 -23.13 5.97
CA GLU A 525 18.05 -23.28 7.06
C GLU A 525 17.29 -21.99 7.42
N THR A 526 17.62 -20.89 6.77
CA THR A 526 17.03 -19.56 7.10
C THR A 526 15.50 -19.62 7.09
N ARG A 527 14.91 -20.18 6.05
CA ARG A 527 13.46 -20.33 5.92
C ARG A 527 12.84 -21.16 7.06
N ALA A 528 13.47 -22.26 7.42
CA ALA A 528 13.02 -23.12 8.52
C ALA A 528 13.11 -22.41 9.89
N TRP A 529 14.13 -21.57 10.11
CA TRP A 529 14.25 -20.76 11.31
C TRP A 529 13.13 -19.74 11.43
N LEU A 530 12.80 -19.04 10.35
CA LEU A 530 11.71 -18.07 10.32
C LEU A 530 10.37 -18.71 10.65
N LEU A 531 10.07 -19.87 10.09
CA LEU A 531 8.83 -20.60 10.35
C LEU A 531 8.73 -21.13 11.79
N ARG A 532 9.84 -21.65 12.33
CA ARG A 532 9.87 -22.06 13.74
C ARG A 532 9.67 -20.86 14.68
N GLY A 533 10.31 -19.74 14.39
CA GLY A 533 10.11 -18.51 15.14
C GLY A 533 8.67 -18.01 15.07
N LEU A 534 8.08 -18.03 13.89
CA LEU A 534 6.67 -17.65 13.72
C LEU A 534 5.71 -18.56 14.50
N ALA A 535 6.00 -19.88 14.53
CA ALA A 535 5.20 -20.82 15.31
C ALA A 535 5.29 -20.54 16.82
N VAL A 536 6.45 -20.10 17.33
CA VAL A 536 6.61 -19.68 18.74
C VAL A 536 5.82 -18.41 19.05
N ALA A 537 5.81 -17.46 18.13
CA ALA A 537 5.05 -16.20 18.30
C ALA A 537 3.53 -16.43 18.33
N GLY A 538 3.05 -17.46 17.65
CA GLY A 538 1.62 -17.78 17.56
C GLY A 538 0.86 -16.85 16.61
N GLU A 539 -0.46 -17.04 16.55
CA GLU A 539 -1.33 -16.19 15.73
C GLU A 539 -1.63 -14.87 16.47
N PRO A 540 -1.72 -13.75 15.75
CA PRO A 540 -2.06 -12.47 16.36
C PRO A 540 -3.47 -12.52 16.97
N ALA A 541 -3.67 -11.83 18.09
CA ALA A 541 -4.98 -11.71 18.71
C ALA A 541 -5.96 -10.98 17.77
N PRO A 542 -7.26 -11.35 17.78
CA PRO A 542 -8.27 -10.63 17.01
C PRO A 542 -8.27 -9.14 17.34
N ARG A 543 -8.31 -8.30 16.31
CA ARG A 543 -8.23 -6.84 16.48
C ARG A 543 -9.54 -6.26 17.02
N ALA A 544 -9.49 -5.60 18.17
CA ALA A 544 -10.57 -4.77 18.67
C ALA A 544 -10.62 -3.38 18.01
N GLY A 545 -9.49 -2.89 17.45
CA GLY A 545 -9.36 -1.57 16.83
C GLY A 545 -8.09 -1.49 15.98
N ARG A 546 -7.62 -0.25 15.70
CA ARG A 546 -6.31 -0.06 15.06
C ARG A 546 -5.19 -0.27 16.08
N LYS A 547 -4.09 -0.87 15.67
CA LYS A 547 -2.90 -1.08 16.50
C LYS A 547 -2.06 0.19 16.64
N ARG A 548 -1.99 0.95 15.55
CA ARG A 548 -1.24 2.22 15.49
C ARG A 548 -2.21 3.37 15.22
N PRO A 549 -1.93 4.58 15.73
CA PRO A 549 -2.78 5.75 15.44
C PRO A 549 -2.92 6.01 13.94
N PHE A 550 -1.85 5.78 13.19
CA PHE A 550 -1.77 5.86 11.73
C PHE A 550 -0.50 5.12 11.24
N VAL A 551 -0.42 4.86 9.95
CA VAL A 551 0.82 4.56 9.24
C VAL A 551 1.33 5.88 8.67
N ASP A 552 2.58 6.21 8.94
CA ASP A 552 3.21 7.43 8.41
C ASP A 552 3.19 7.41 6.87
N THR A 553 2.94 8.56 6.26
CA THR A 553 2.94 8.68 4.79
C THR A 553 4.36 8.71 4.22
N TRP A 554 5.34 9.04 5.07
CA TRP A 554 6.75 9.21 4.67
C TRP A 554 7.71 8.36 5.47
#